data_e7254690cfbe017e678d5e54b4de331d
#
_entry.id   e7254690cfbe017e678d5e54b4de331d
#
_cell.length_a   1.000
_cell.length_b   1.000
_cell.length_c   1.000
_cell.angle_alpha   90.00
_cell.angle_beta   90.00
_cell.angle_gamma   90.00
#
_symmetry.space_group_name_H-M   'P 1'
#
loop_
_entity.id
_entity.type
_entity.pdbx_description
1 polymer ?
#
loop_
_entity_poly.entity_id
_entity_poly.type
_entity_poly.pdbx_seq_one_letter_code
_entity_poly.pdbx_strand_id
1 'polypeptide(L)'
;MSTNRMEAFSDGVIAIIITIMVLELRVPHEATVAALRPVAPVFLSYLLSFIFLGIYWSNHHHMLQACEHVDGRVLWANLHLLFWLSLTPFVTAWLGENHFTAWPAALYGAVLLCAAIAYFILVRTLLSLHGLESVLATALGRDFKGRISIVIYLVAIPLAFVRSWLACALYVFVAIMWLVPDRRIERTVRK
;
A
#
# COMPACT_ATOMS: atom_id res chain seq x y z
N MET A 1 3.32 -0.01 25.53
CA MET A 1 2.08 0.72 25.17
C MET A 1 1.11 -0.27 24.56
N SER A 2 -0.20 -0.03 24.65
CA SER A 2 -1.21 -0.88 23.99
C SER A 2 -1.16 -0.69 22.48
N THR A 3 -1.28 -1.79 21.72
CA THR A 3 -1.36 -1.81 20.26
C THR A 3 -2.57 -1.02 19.73
N ASN A 4 -3.69 -1.05 20.46
CA ASN A 4 -4.98 -0.45 20.06
C ASN A 4 -4.88 1.06 19.71
N ARG A 5 -4.07 1.84 20.44
CA ARG A 5 -3.91 3.27 20.13
C ARG A 5 -3.16 3.51 18.83
N MET A 6 -2.14 2.71 18.55
CA MET A 6 -1.38 2.79 17.31
C MET A 6 -2.23 2.33 16.12
N GLU A 7 -2.99 1.27 16.31
CA GLU A 7 -3.95 0.76 15.32
C GLU A 7 -5.00 1.82 14.98
N ALA A 8 -5.70 2.36 15.98
CA ALA A 8 -6.72 3.40 15.78
C ALA A 8 -6.16 4.65 15.07
N PHE A 9 -4.94 5.08 15.42
CA PHE A 9 -4.29 6.20 14.75
C PHE A 9 -3.99 5.87 13.28
N SER A 10 -3.45 4.68 13.00
CA SER A 10 -3.11 4.24 11.65
C SER A 10 -4.35 4.08 10.77
N ASP A 11 -5.43 3.51 11.32
CA ASP A 11 -6.72 3.36 10.65
C ASP A 11 -7.30 4.73 10.28
N GLY A 12 -7.23 5.69 11.21
CA GLY A 12 -7.65 7.07 10.96
C GLY A 12 -6.87 7.73 9.83
N VAL A 13 -5.54 7.58 9.82
CA VAL A 13 -4.68 8.14 8.76
C VAL A 13 -5.00 7.49 7.41
N ILE A 14 -5.09 6.16 7.34
CA ILE A 14 -5.36 5.44 6.09
C ILE A 14 -6.76 5.79 5.55
N ALA A 15 -7.77 5.89 6.43
CA ALA A 15 -9.12 6.30 6.04
C ALA A 15 -9.13 7.72 5.44
N ILE A 16 -8.40 8.66 6.04
CA ILE A 16 -8.26 10.02 5.50
C ILE A 16 -7.57 10.01 4.14
N ILE A 17 -6.48 9.25 3.97
CA ILE A 17 -5.77 9.12 2.69
C ILE A 17 -6.73 8.64 1.59
N ILE A 18 -7.52 7.60 1.86
CA ILE A 18 -8.49 7.05 0.91
C ILE A 18 -9.55 8.10 0.54
N THR A 19 -10.08 8.83 1.52
CA THR A 19 -11.13 9.84 1.28
C THR A 19 -10.61 11.08 0.56
N ILE A 20 -9.36 11.48 0.78
CA ILE A 20 -8.73 12.58 0.03
C ILE A 20 -8.58 12.21 -1.45
N MET A 21 -8.19 10.98 -1.75
CA MET A 21 -8.00 10.58 -3.15
C MET A 21 -9.27 10.69 -4.00
N VAL A 22 -10.45 10.48 -3.43
CA VAL A 22 -11.70 10.60 -4.21
C VAL A 22 -12.02 12.05 -4.57
N LEU A 23 -11.52 13.02 -3.81
CA LEU A 23 -11.72 14.45 -4.10
C LEU A 23 -10.97 14.93 -5.36
N GLU A 24 -9.97 14.18 -5.81
CA GLU A 24 -9.26 14.44 -7.06
C GLU A 24 -10.10 14.07 -8.31
N LEU A 25 -11.19 13.33 -8.13
CA LEU A 25 -12.10 12.98 -9.22
C LEU A 25 -13.00 14.18 -9.53
N ARG A 26 -12.64 14.94 -10.55
CA ARG A 26 -13.41 16.12 -10.99
C ARG A 26 -14.75 15.69 -11.60
N VAL A 27 -15.82 16.33 -11.15
CA VAL A 27 -17.17 16.08 -11.69
C VAL A 27 -17.26 16.70 -13.10
N PRO A 28 -17.63 15.93 -14.14
CA PRO A 28 -17.86 16.47 -15.46
C PRO A 28 -19.03 17.47 -15.47
N HIS A 29 -18.92 18.54 -16.26
CA HIS A 29 -20.00 19.54 -16.37
C HIS A 29 -21.15 19.09 -17.26
N GLU A 30 -20.89 18.20 -18.21
CA GLU A 30 -21.93 17.68 -19.13
C GLU A 30 -22.54 16.40 -18.57
N ALA A 31 -23.88 16.28 -18.65
CA ALA A 31 -24.62 15.11 -18.21
C ALA A 31 -24.66 14.00 -19.29
N THR A 32 -23.49 13.66 -19.87
CA THR A 32 -23.34 12.62 -20.89
C THR A 32 -22.30 11.58 -20.47
N VAL A 33 -22.45 10.34 -20.92
CA VAL A 33 -21.46 9.26 -20.70
C VAL A 33 -20.11 9.62 -21.36
N ALA A 34 -20.13 10.38 -22.46
CA ALA A 34 -18.92 10.82 -23.15
C ALA A 34 -18.06 11.74 -22.27
N ALA A 35 -18.67 12.54 -21.40
CA ALA A 35 -17.98 13.43 -20.46
C ALA A 35 -17.19 12.67 -19.38
N LEU A 36 -17.43 11.39 -19.18
CA LEU A 36 -16.64 10.53 -18.25
C LEU A 36 -15.30 10.05 -18.86
N ARG A 37 -15.13 10.12 -20.19
CA ARG A 37 -13.89 9.64 -20.84
C ARG A 37 -12.63 10.33 -20.34
N PRO A 38 -12.57 11.67 -20.16
CA PRO A 38 -11.39 12.34 -19.62
C PRO A 38 -11.10 12.00 -18.16
N VAL A 39 -12.11 11.58 -17.40
CA VAL A 39 -11.97 11.20 -15.99
C VAL A 39 -11.43 9.76 -15.83
N ALA A 40 -11.58 8.92 -16.86
CA ALA A 40 -11.24 7.50 -16.79
C ALA A 40 -9.78 7.23 -16.35
N PRO A 41 -8.72 7.91 -16.84
CA PRO A 41 -7.36 7.68 -16.38
C PRO A 41 -7.18 8.00 -14.89
N VAL A 42 -7.77 9.09 -14.39
CA VAL A 42 -7.72 9.47 -12.97
C VAL A 42 -8.48 8.46 -12.13
N PHE A 43 -9.63 7.98 -12.60
CA PHE A 43 -10.40 6.95 -11.92
C PHE A 43 -9.64 5.62 -11.85
N LEU A 44 -8.92 5.22 -12.92
CA LEU A 44 -8.13 3.98 -12.93
C LEU A 44 -6.93 4.06 -11.98
N SER A 45 -6.22 5.19 -11.92
CA SER A 45 -5.15 5.40 -10.96
C SER A 45 -5.67 5.41 -9.51
N TYR A 46 -6.83 6.05 -9.28
CA TYR A 46 -7.52 6.02 -8.00
C TYR A 46 -7.89 4.58 -7.58
N LEU A 47 -8.52 3.81 -8.48
CA LEU A 47 -8.92 2.44 -8.20
C LEU A 47 -7.72 1.56 -7.80
N LEU A 48 -6.61 1.68 -8.53
CA LEU A 48 -5.39 0.94 -8.22
C LEU A 48 -4.85 1.32 -6.83
N SER A 49 -4.80 2.62 -6.53
CA SER A 49 -4.31 3.12 -5.24
C SER A 49 -5.23 2.76 -4.07
N PHE A 50 -6.55 2.80 -4.29
CA PHE A 50 -7.53 2.33 -3.31
C PHE A 50 -7.29 0.86 -2.94
N ILE A 51 -7.04 0.00 -3.95
CA ILE A 51 -6.73 -1.41 -3.73
C ILE A 51 -5.44 -1.56 -2.92
N PHE A 52 -4.36 -0.83 -3.26
CA PHE A 52 -3.12 -0.86 -2.50
C PHE A 52 -3.30 -0.43 -1.05
N LEU A 53 -4.01 0.67 -0.80
CA LEU A 53 -4.27 1.15 0.56
C LEU A 53 -5.13 0.15 1.35
N GLY A 54 -6.11 -0.47 0.72
CA GLY A 54 -6.90 -1.54 1.33
C GLY A 54 -6.05 -2.76 1.70
N ILE A 55 -5.10 -3.14 0.84
CA ILE A 55 -4.13 -4.20 1.12
C ILE A 55 -3.23 -3.82 2.31
N TYR A 56 -2.67 -2.61 2.33
CA TYR A 56 -1.86 -2.14 3.45
C TYR A 56 -2.66 -2.12 4.75
N TRP A 57 -3.87 -1.57 4.72
CA TRP A 57 -4.75 -1.54 5.88
C TRP A 57 -5.04 -2.94 6.42
N SER A 58 -5.46 -3.87 5.57
CA SER A 58 -5.79 -5.24 5.98
C SER A 58 -4.58 -5.97 6.57
N ASN A 59 -3.41 -5.90 5.92
CA ASN A 59 -2.20 -6.53 6.42
C ASN A 59 -1.68 -5.89 7.72
N HIS A 60 -1.77 -4.57 7.84
CA HIS A 60 -1.41 -3.82 9.04
C HIS A 60 -2.30 -4.21 10.22
N HIS A 61 -3.62 -4.25 10.02
CA HIS A 61 -4.59 -4.69 11.02
C HIS A 61 -4.27 -6.11 11.53
N HIS A 62 -4.16 -7.09 10.64
CA HIS A 62 -3.84 -8.48 11.03
C HIS A 62 -2.49 -8.61 11.74
N MET A 63 -1.49 -7.85 11.30
CA MET A 63 -0.18 -7.83 11.94
C MET A 63 -0.26 -7.32 13.38
N LEU A 64 -0.99 -6.22 13.63
CA LEU A 64 -1.12 -5.65 14.96
C LEU A 64 -1.97 -6.51 15.89
N GLN A 65 -3.00 -7.20 15.38
CA GLN A 65 -3.78 -8.14 16.17
C GLN A 65 -2.93 -9.31 16.72
N ALA A 66 -1.86 -9.68 16.02
CA ALA A 66 -0.93 -10.71 16.47
C ALA A 66 0.13 -10.18 17.47
N CYS A 67 0.09 -8.88 17.84
CA CYS A 67 1.06 -8.24 18.71
C CYS A 67 0.45 -7.90 20.08
N GLU A 68 1.16 -8.25 21.16
CA GLU A 68 0.71 -7.97 22.52
C GLU A 68 1.01 -6.52 22.95
N HIS A 69 2.16 -5.99 22.54
CA HIS A 69 2.63 -4.64 22.93
C HIS A 69 3.52 -4.01 21.87
N VAL A 70 3.67 -2.69 21.96
CA VAL A 70 4.54 -1.89 21.08
C VAL A 70 5.45 -0.98 21.89
N ASP A 71 6.66 -0.72 21.36
CA ASP A 71 7.65 0.20 21.92
C ASP A 71 7.84 1.44 21.02
N GLY A 72 8.73 2.34 21.43
CA GLY A 72 9.01 3.57 20.68
C GLY A 72 9.59 3.31 19.28
N ARG A 73 10.36 2.22 19.09
CA ARG A 73 10.93 1.86 17.78
C ARG A 73 9.84 1.45 16.80
N VAL A 74 8.86 0.67 17.28
CA VAL A 74 7.70 0.27 16.50
C VAL A 74 6.87 1.49 16.11
N LEU A 75 6.66 2.45 17.02
CA LEU A 75 5.92 3.69 16.71
C LEU A 75 6.58 4.49 15.57
N TRP A 76 7.91 4.65 15.61
CA TRP A 76 8.64 5.35 14.54
C TRP A 76 8.62 4.59 13.22
N ALA A 77 8.75 3.26 13.25
CA ALA A 77 8.63 2.44 12.06
C ALA A 77 7.23 2.53 11.44
N ASN A 78 6.19 2.58 12.28
CA ASN A 78 4.81 2.79 11.84
C ASN A 78 4.59 4.19 11.21
N LEU A 79 5.11 5.25 11.85
CA LEU A 79 5.05 6.60 11.29
C LEU A 79 5.80 6.71 9.96
N HIS A 80 6.92 6.01 9.82
CA HIS A 80 7.65 5.92 8.55
C HIS A 80 6.81 5.29 7.44
N LEU A 81 6.07 4.21 7.73
CA LEU A 81 5.13 3.62 6.79
C LEU A 81 4.01 4.62 6.43
N LEU A 82 3.35 5.20 7.43
CA LEU A 82 2.26 6.15 7.22
C LEU A 82 2.70 7.39 6.42
N PHE A 83 3.95 7.85 6.59
CA PHE A 83 4.50 8.93 5.77
C PHE A 83 4.47 8.57 4.27
N TRP A 84 4.98 7.39 3.89
CA TRP A 84 4.95 6.99 2.48
C TRP A 84 3.54 6.76 1.95
N LEU A 85 2.66 6.18 2.76
CA LEU A 85 1.26 6.01 2.38
C LEU A 85 0.55 7.36 2.20
N SER A 86 0.90 8.39 3.00
CA SER A 86 0.31 9.72 2.89
C SER A 86 0.65 10.47 1.58
N LEU A 87 1.67 10.04 0.85
CA LEU A 87 2.02 10.56 -0.47
C LEU A 87 1.20 9.92 -1.60
N THR A 88 0.45 8.86 -1.31
CA THR A 88 -0.34 8.14 -2.32
C THR A 88 -1.34 9.05 -3.06
N PRO A 89 -2.11 9.94 -2.42
CA PRO A 89 -3.03 10.83 -3.13
C PRO A 89 -2.32 11.67 -4.20
N PHE A 90 -1.19 12.27 -3.86
CA PHE A 90 -0.41 13.10 -4.77
C PHE A 90 0.07 12.32 -5.99
N VAL A 91 0.72 11.18 -5.79
CA VAL A 91 1.27 10.40 -6.93
C VAL A 91 0.16 9.73 -7.75
N THR A 92 -0.99 9.44 -7.14
CA THR A 92 -2.18 8.91 -7.82
C THR A 92 -2.79 9.94 -8.76
N ALA A 93 -3.01 11.17 -8.27
CA ALA A 93 -3.52 12.27 -9.08
C ALA A 93 -2.57 12.57 -10.23
N TRP A 94 -1.26 12.71 -9.95
CA TRP A 94 -0.28 13.00 -10.99
C TRP A 94 -0.18 11.90 -12.04
N LEU A 95 -0.28 10.63 -11.65
CA LEU A 95 -0.29 9.49 -12.59
C LEU A 95 -1.51 9.53 -13.53
N GLY A 96 -2.71 9.76 -12.97
CA GLY A 96 -3.96 9.79 -13.74
C GLY A 96 -4.07 11.01 -14.65
N GLU A 97 -3.78 12.22 -14.14
CA GLU A 97 -3.85 13.47 -14.92
C GLU A 97 -2.86 13.48 -16.10
N ASN A 98 -1.73 12.80 -15.97
CA ASN A 98 -0.71 12.70 -17.02
C ASN A 98 -0.80 11.40 -17.83
N HIS A 99 -1.97 10.74 -17.85
CA HIS A 99 -2.23 9.57 -18.71
C HIS A 99 -1.14 8.49 -18.63
N PHE A 100 -0.67 8.18 -17.42
CA PHE A 100 0.32 7.14 -17.14
C PHE A 100 1.66 7.34 -17.87
N THR A 101 2.11 8.56 -18.06
CA THR A 101 3.42 8.86 -18.66
C THR A 101 4.58 8.45 -17.76
N ALA A 102 5.81 8.45 -18.29
CA ALA A 102 6.97 7.84 -17.67
C ALA A 102 7.32 8.37 -16.27
N TRP A 103 7.43 9.69 -16.11
CA TRP A 103 7.79 10.28 -14.82
C TRP A 103 6.74 10.07 -13.71
N PRO A 104 5.43 10.32 -13.96
CA PRO A 104 4.39 9.98 -12.99
C PRO A 104 4.37 8.49 -12.62
N ALA A 105 4.52 7.59 -13.61
CA ALA A 105 4.57 6.16 -13.35
C ALA A 105 5.80 5.75 -12.54
N ALA A 106 6.96 6.33 -12.80
CA ALA A 106 8.18 6.09 -12.03
C ALA A 106 8.06 6.60 -10.59
N LEU A 107 7.52 7.80 -10.36
CA LEU A 107 7.34 8.35 -9.01
C LEU A 107 6.30 7.56 -8.22
N TYR A 108 5.20 7.15 -8.87
CA TYR A 108 4.21 6.26 -8.27
C TYR A 108 4.87 4.96 -7.79
N GLY A 109 5.69 4.33 -8.63
CA GLY A 109 6.45 3.14 -8.26
C GLY A 109 7.46 3.38 -7.14
N ALA A 110 8.11 4.56 -7.10
CA ALA A 110 9.03 4.92 -6.03
C ALA A 110 8.31 5.03 -4.66
N VAL A 111 7.11 5.62 -4.64
CA VAL A 111 6.30 5.68 -3.40
C VAL A 111 5.87 4.27 -2.97
N LEU A 112 5.42 3.40 -3.90
CA LEU A 112 5.09 2.01 -3.58
C LEU A 112 6.30 1.23 -3.06
N LEU A 113 7.48 1.43 -3.65
CA LEU A 113 8.72 0.82 -3.20
C LEU A 113 9.08 1.25 -1.78
N CYS A 114 9.04 2.55 -1.52
CA CYS A 114 9.36 3.10 -0.20
C CYS A 114 8.35 2.65 0.87
N ALA A 115 7.06 2.58 0.53
CA ALA A 115 6.02 2.02 1.40
C ALA A 115 6.26 0.53 1.69
N ALA A 116 6.65 -0.26 0.68
CA ALA A 116 6.98 -1.68 0.86
C ALA A 116 8.22 -1.88 1.76
N ILE A 117 9.25 -1.05 1.59
CA ILE A 117 10.44 -1.06 2.45
C ILE A 117 10.06 -0.64 3.88
N ALA A 118 9.25 0.40 4.05
CA ALA A 118 8.80 0.86 5.36
C ALA A 118 7.96 -0.21 6.08
N TYR A 119 7.07 -0.90 5.35
CA TYR A 119 6.31 -2.03 5.88
C TYR A 119 7.24 -3.19 6.30
N PHE A 120 8.24 -3.52 5.48
CA PHE A 120 9.24 -4.53 5.82
C PHE A 120 10.02 -4.16 7.10
N ILE A 121 10.41 -2.89 7.26
CA ILE A 121 11.08 -2.38 8.48
C ILE A 121 10.15 -2.53 9.69
N LEU A 122 8.86 -2.17 9.57
CA LEU A 122 7.87 -2.30 10.64
C LEU A 122 7.73 -3.77 11.07
N VAL A 123 7.56 -4.69 10.11
CA VAL A 123 7.49 -6.13 10.36
C VAL A 123 8.73 -6.64 11.09
N ARG A 124 9.92 -6.25 10.63
CA ARG A 124 11.20 -6.66 11.27
C ARG A 124 11.35 -6.11 12.68
N THR A 125 10.92 -4.88 12.91
CA THR A 125 10.94 -4.25 14.23
C THR A 125 10.01 -4.98 15.20
N LEU A 126 8.79 -5.33 14.75
CA LEU A 126 7.84 -6.11 15.55
C LEU A 126 8.35 -7.51 15.86
N LEU A 127 8.93 -8.21 14.87
CA LEU A 127 9.53 -9.52 15.08
C LEU A 127 10.71 -9.49 16.07
N SER A 128 11.52 -8.41 16.04
CA SER A 128 12.61 -8.25 16.99
C SER A 128 12.13 -8.02 18.42
N LEU A 129 10.94 -7.44 18.59
CA LEU A 129 10.33 -7.17 19.89
C LEU A 129 9.66 -8.40 20.49
N HIS A 130 8.98 -9.21 19.67
CA HIS A 130 8.17 -10.36 20.13
C HIS A 130 8.90 -11.72 20.04
N GLY A 131 10.02 -11.78 19.32
CA GLY A 131 10.78 -13.01 19.10
C GLY A 131 10.27 -13.86 17.93
N LEU A 132 11.15 -14.79 17.49
CA LEU A 132 10.88 -15.63 16.31
C LEU A 132 9.91 -16.81 16.58
N GLU A 133 9.61 -17.11 17.84
CA GLU A 133 8.64 -18.15 18.25
C GLU A 133 7.25 -17.57 18.53
N SER A 134 7.04 -16.27 18.28
CA SER A 134 5.77 -15.58 18.53
C SER A 134 4.68 -15.99 17.55
N VAL A 135 3.43 -15.77 17.94
CA VAL A 135 2.24 -15.89 17.07
C VAL A 135 2.43 -15.06 15.80
N LEU A 136 3.00 -13.88 15.95
CA LEU A 136 3.34 -12.98 14.84
C LEU A 136 4.30 -13.62 13.84
N ALA A 137 5.38 -14.26 14.32
CA ALA A 137 6.35 -14.93 13.45
C ALA A 137 5.72 -16.10 12.68
N THR A 138 4.81 -16.84 13.33
CA THR A 138 4.06 -17.92 12.70
C THR A 138 3.08 -17.41 11.66
N ALA A 139 2.38 -16.30 11.94
CA ALA A 139 1.42 -15.68 11.04
C ALA A 139 2.09 -15.07 9.79
N LEU A 140 3.21 -14.38 9.96
CA LEU A 140 3.95 -13.75 8.85
C LEU A 140 4.73 -14.76 7.99
N GLY A 141 5.17 -15.89 8.58
CA GLY A 141 5.92 -16.92 7.89
C GLY A 141 7.16 -16.41 7.15
N ARG A 142 7.44 -16.98 5.97
CA ARG A 142 8.43 -16.42 5.03
C ARG A 142 7.73 -15.31 4.23
N ASP A 143 8.00 -14.03 4.53
CA ASP A 143 7.48 -12.86 3.81
C ASP A 143 8.01 -12.82 2.36
N PHE A 144 7.58 -13.82 1.57
CA PHE A 144 7.97 -13.96 0.17
C PHE A 144 7.30 -12.87 -0.68
N LYS A 145 6.03 -12.56 -0.42
CA LYS A 145 5.28 -11.56 -1.19
C LYS A 145 5.87 -10.15 -1.00
N GLY A 146 6.22 -9.77 0.23
CA GLY A 146 6.86 -8.49 0.50
C GLY A 146 8.18 -8.33 -0.24
N ARG A 147 9.06 -9.35 -0.18
CA ARG A 147 10.35 -9.33 -0.86
C ARG A 147 10.23 -9.27 -2.38
N ILE A 148 9.35 -10.07 -2.97
CA ILE A 148 9.16 -10.07 -4.43
C ILE A 148 8.54 -8.75 -4.91
N SER A 149 7.65 -8.12 -4.11
CA SER A 149 7.10 -6.81 -4.43
C SER A 149 8.19 -5.73 -4.52
N ILE A 150 9.15 -5.71 -3.59
CA ILE A 150 10.29 -4.80 -3.63
C ILE A 150 11.10 -4.99 -4.93
N VAL A 151 11.39 -6.25 -5.29
CA VAL A 151 12.13 -6.54 -6.55
C VAL A 151 11.33 -6.08 -7.77
N ILE A 152 10.02 -6.35 -7.81
CA ILE A 152 9.16 -5.93 -8.92
C ILE A 152 9.14 -4.40 -9.04
N TYR A 153 9.02 -3.65 -7.94
CA TYR A 153 9.03 -2.18 -7.98
C TYR A 153 10.39 -1.63 -8.44
N LEU A 154 11.50 -2.22 -7.98
CA LEU A 154 12.85 -1.85 -8.43
C LEU A 154 13.03 -2.03 -9.94
N VAL A 155 12.40 -3.04 -10.53
CA VAL A 155 12.42 -3.28 -11.98
C VAL A 155 11.42 -2.37 -12.71
N ALA A 156 10.23 -2.15 -12.13
CA ALA A 156 9.17 -1.35 -12.75
C ALA A 156 9.54 0.12 -12.89
N ILE A 157 10.25 0.70 -11.92
CA ILE A 157 10.66 2.12 -11.95
C ILE A 157 11.48 2.46 -13.19
N PRO A 158 12.63 1.81 -13.49
CA PRO A 158 13.36 2.08 -14.73
C PRO A 158 12.58 1.67 -15.98
N LEU A 159 11.77 0.63 -15.91
CA LEU A 159 10.94 0.18 -17.01
C LEU A 159 9.88 1.24 -17.42
N ALA A 160 9.46 2.12 -16.50
CA ALA A 160 8.55 3.23 -16.80
C ALA A 160 9.10 4.16 -17.87
N PHE A 161 10.43 4.33 -17.97
CA PHE A 161 11.10 5.17 -18.96
C PHE A 161 11.25 4.48 -20.33
N VAL A 162 11.14 3.16 -20.37
CA VAL A 162 11.15 2.39 -21.62
C VAL A 162 9.72 2.24 -22.15
N ARG A 163 8.81 1.81 -21.30
CA ARG A 163 7.39 1.60 -21.62
C ARG A 163 6.56 1.74 -20.33
N SER A 164 5.98 2.91 -20.10
CA SER A 164 5.24 3.21 -18.85
C SER A 164 4.08 2.25 -18.58
N TRP A 165 3.39 1.76 -19.61
CA TRP A 165 2.31 0.79 -19.45
C TRP A 165 2.77 -0.56 -18.87
N LEU A 166 4.03 -0.99 -19.17
CA LEU A 166 4.61 -2.20 -18.57
C LEU A 166 4.86 -2.02 -17.07
N ALA A 167 5.34 -0.84 -16.66
CA ALA A 167 5.47 -0.52 -15.23
C ALA A 167 4.12 -0.55 -14.52
N CYS A 168 3.09 0.06 -15.10
CA CYS A 168 1.73 0.03 -14.56
C CYS A 168 1.18 -1.40 -14.50
N ALA A 169 1.44 -2.24 -15.51
CA ALA A 169 1.04 -3.65 -15.50
C ALA A 169 1.71 -4.43 -14.34
N LEU A 170 2.98 -4.14 -14.04
CA LEU A 170 3.68 -4.72 -12.89
C LEU A 170 3.08 -4.26 -11.56
N TYR A 171 2.65 -2.99 -11.44
CA TYR A 171 1.95 -2.51 -10.23
C TYR A 171 0.61 -3.22 -10.06
N VAL A 172 -0.18 -3.36 -11.12
CA VAL A 172 -1.44 -4.14 -11.10
C VAL A 172 -1.17 -5.60 -10.73
N PHE A 173 -0.13 -6.20 -11.27
CA PHE A 173 0.26 -7.58 -10.93
C PHE A 173 0.55 -7.75 -9.44
N VAL A 174 1.31 -6.81 -8.83
CA VAL A 174 1.56 -6.83 -7.39
C VAL A 174 0.26 -6.69 -6.61
N ALA A 175 -0.65 -5.77 -7.00
CA ALA A 175 -1.94 -5.63 -6.35
C ALA A 175 -2.75 -6.94 -6.40
N ILE A 176 -2.83 -7.60 -7.55
CA ILE A 176 -3.52 -8.90 -7.70
C ILE A 176 -2.86 -9.98 -6.83
N MET A 177 -1.53 -10.05 -6.80
CA MET A 177 -0.80 -11.01 -5.97
C MET A 177 -1.15 -10.86 -4.48
N TRP A 178 -1.38 -9.64 -4.00
CA TRP A 178 -1.74 -9.38 -2.61
C TRP A 178 -3.24 -9.53 -2.33
N LEU A 179 -4.12 -9.34 -3.32
CA LEU A 179 -5.56 -9.60 -3.19
C LEU A 179 -5.88 -11.09 -2.97
N VAL A 180 -5.00 -11.99 -3.42
CA VAL A 180 -5.14 -13.42 -3.10
C VAL A 180 -4.70 -13.64 -1.65
N PRO A 181 -5.63 -13.94 -0.70
CA PRO A 181 -5.30 -14.05 0.71
C PRO A 181 -4.29 -15.16 0.96
N ASP A 182 -3.35 -14.93 1.85
CA ASP A 182 -2.50 -16.00 2.36
C ASP A 182 -3.33 -16.77 3.42
N ARG A 183 -3.94 -17.88 3.01
CA ARG A 183 -4.81 -18.72 3.85
C ARG A 183 -4.19 -19.16 5.18
N ARG A 184 -2.91 -18.91 5.37
CA ARG A 184 -2.16 -19.22 6.59
C ARG A 184 -2.52 -18.28 7.74
N ILE A 185 -2.70 -16.98 7.46
CA ILE A 185 -3.01 -15.96 8.47
C ILE A 185 -4.40 -16.20 9.06
N GLU A 186 -5.42 -16.47 8.23
CA GLU A 186 -6.78 -16.75 8.70
C GLU A 186 -6.89 -17.99 9.61
N ARG A 187 -6.05 -18.99 9.40
CA ARG A 187 -6.06 -20.21 10.23
C ARG A 187 -5.42 -20.04 11.59
N THR A 188 -4.52 -19.08 11.75
CA THR A 188 -3.79 -18.87 13.01
C THR A 188 -4.55 -17.94 13.95
N VAL A 189 -5.32 -16.99 13.44
CA VAL A 189 -6.14 -16.04 14.23
C VAL A 189 -7.47 -16.68 14.70
N ARG A 190 -7.91 -17.78 14.09
CA ARG A 190 -9.17 -18.47 14.42
C ARG A 190 -9.06 -19.52 15.54
N LYS A 191 -7.88 -19.69 16.15
CA LYS A 191 -7.63 -20.52 17.34
C LYS A 191 -7.37 -19.64 18.56
#